data_ee530b1ea56bb4744819ac343bc72c60
#
_entry.id   ee530b1ea56bb4744819ac343bc72c60
#
_cell.length_a   1.000
_cell.length_b   1.000
_cell.length_c   1.000
_cell.angle_alpha   90.00
_cell.angle_beta   90.00
_cell.angle_gamma   90.00
#
_symmetry.space_group_name_H-M   'P 1'
#
loop_
_entity.id
_entity.type
_entity.pdbx_description
1 polymer ?
#
loop_
_entity_poly.entity_id
_entity_poly.type
_entity_poly.pdbx_seq_one_letter_code
_entity_poly.pdbx_strand_id
1 'polypeptide(L)'
;MSAVGTDIPLSAGGQLLYDRIVAPSTQPLWVLCWGGTNTLAQALLKVDDDFEPEDSKRLLSRLRVYAISDQDDTGAWIRNSFPDVFYIASIHGWNQYGMAAWTGISGDRYYGFDEGGPDFTKMEKSWIKENIQIGPLGSAYPDYQFIPEGDTPTFLYLIQNGLGVPECPNYGSWGGRYGRTDVSTEGLNSNHYSDVVDRVRVGDRTYTSNHATIWRWRDAFQNDFAARIKWSVEPDFAKANHHPVININDFKGLAPVQITAEAGSTVTLDASATYDPDGSKLTFRWWHYREPSATQWWVDAEITELAIKKLDAAGKKVEVTLPPPEKCAVELMSRQPVAQGQLLHLILEVTDDGLPSLTSYRRVLIQATNKELRGGGKGAGAIGDVEMS
;
A
#
# COMPACT_ATOMS: atom_id res chain seq x y z
N MET A 1 -13.39 0.25 28.34
CA MET A 1 -13.30 -1.12 27.81
C MET A 1 -14.33 -2.09 28.41
N SER A 2 -15.52 -1.62 28.67
CA SER A 2 -16.62 -2.49 29.13
C SER A 2 -17.13 -3.47 28.05
N ALA A 3 -16.71 -3.28 26.80
CA ALA A 3 -17.18 -4.10 25.68
C ALA A 3 -16.34 -5.36 25.41
N VAL A 4 -15.17 -5.49 26.00
CA VAL A 4 -14.31 -6.68 25.92
C VAL A 4 -14.24 -7.25 27.34
N GLY A 5 -15.19 -8.08 27.70
CA GLY A 5 -15.29 -8.66 29.04
C GLY A 5 -15.81 -10.08 28.98
N THR A 6 -15.50 -10.85 30.02
CA THR A 6 -15.93 -12.24 30.20
C THR A 6 -17.44 -12.39 30.31
N ASP A 7 -18.16 -11.31 30.69
CA ASP A 7 -19.60 -11.31 30.88
C ASP A 7 -20.41 -11.11 29.59
N ILE A 8 -19.72 -10.80 28.46
CA ILE A 8 -20.37 -10.62 27.17
C ILE A 8 -20.20 -11.92 26.36
N PRO A 9 -21.30 -12.60 25.99
CA PRO A 9 -21.20 -13.81 25.18
C PRO A 9 -20.47 -13.57 23.86
N LEU A 10 -19.64 -14.53 23.49
CA LEU A 10 -18.93 -14.47 22.19
C LEU A 10 -19.97 -14.43 21.06
N SER A 11 -19.87 -13.41 20.21
CA SER A 11 -20.74 -13.26 19.04
C SER A 11 -20.44 -14.33 17.99
N ALA A 12 -21.40 -14.60 17.08
CA ALA A 12 -21.18 -15.52 15.97
C ALA A 12 -20.01 -15.07 15.08
N GLY A 13 -19.83 -13.76 14.87
CA GLY A 13 -18.69 -13.18 14.17
C GLY A 13 -17.38 -13.38 14.92
N GLY A 14 -17.38 -13.17 16.24
CA GLY A 14 -16.21 -13.43 17.09
C GLY A 14 -15.81 -14.91 17.07
N GLN A 15 -16.80 -15.83 17.14
CA GLN A 15 -16.53 -17.27 17.02
C GLN A 15 -15.93 -17.62 15.65
N LEU A 16 -16.47 -17.07 14.57
CA LEU A 16 -15.92 -17.33 13.22
C LEU A 16 -14.47 -16.85 13.10
N LEU A 17 -14.15 -15.66 13.63
CA LEU A 17 -12.79 -15.14 13.64
C LEU A 17 -11.86 -16.02 14.48
N TYR A 18 -12.29 -16.39 15.68
CA TYR A 18 -11.56 -17.33 16.54
C TYR A 18 -11.25 -18.63 15.80
N ASP A 19 -12.27 -19.27 15.20
CA ASP A 19 -12.09 -20.54 14.46
C ASP A 19 -11.08 -20.39 13.31
N ARG A 20 -11.05 -19.24 12.64
CA ARG A 20 -10.08 -18.95 11.57
C ARG A 20 -8.67 -18.68 12.10
N ILE A 21 -8.54 -18.05 13.25
CA ILE A 21 -7.25 -17.79 13.89
C ILE A 21 -6.63 -19.10 14.36
N VAL A 22 -7.40 -20.00 15.00
CA VAL A 22 -6.88 -21.26 15.54
C VAL A 22 -6.73 -22.37 14.48
N ALA A 23 -7.36 -22.22 13.33
CA ALA A 23 -7.26 -23.21 12.25
C ALA A 23 -5.81 -23.40 11.79
N PRO A 24 -5.36 -24.66 11.58
CA PRO A 24 -4.03 -24.93 11.09
C PRO A 24 -3.79 -24.27 9.72
N SER A 25 -2.89 -23.31 9.65
CA SER A 25 -2.50 -22.63 8.42
C SER A 25 -1.19 -21.88 8.60
N THR A 26 -0.40 -21.79 7.55
CA THR A 26 0.78 -20.91 7.45
C THR A 26 0.48 -19.62 6.69
N GLN A 27 -0.71 -19.52 6.08
CA GLN A 27 -1.08 -18.34 5.31
C GLN A 27 -1.46 -17.17 6.23
N PRO A 28 -1.09 -15.93 5.88
CA PRO A 28 -1.59 -14.75 6.57
C PRO A 28 -3.12 -14.71 6.58
N LEU A 29 -3.68 -14.29 7.70
CA LEU A 29 -5.11 -14.04 7.86
C LEU A 29 -5.36 -12.53 7.93
N TRP A 30 -5.88 -11.96 6.86
CA TRP A 30 -6.25 -10.56 6.80
C TRP A 30 -7.65 -10.35 7.36
N VAL A 31 -7.78 -9.40 8.28
CA VAL A 31 -9.04 -8.93 8.86
C VAL A 31 -9.18 -7.45 8.55
N LEU A 32 -10.16 -7.12 7.70
CA LEU A 32 -10.49 -5.76 7.30
C LEU A 32 -11.65 -5.26 8.15
N CYS A 33 -11.40 -4.24 8.98
CA CYS A 33 -12.40 -3.71 9.91
C CYS A 33 -13.01 -2.43 9.33
N TRP A 34 -14.28 -2.54 8.94
CA TRP A 34 -15.11 -1.45 8.40
C TRP A 34 -16.05 -0.97 9.49
N GLY A 35 -15.53 -0.25 10.43
CA GLY A 35 -16.18 0.14 11.67
C GLY A 35 -15.29 -0.14 12.87
N GLY A 36 -15.90 -0.34 14.05
CA GLY A 36 -15.16 -0.72 15.25
C GLY A 36 -14.60 -2.14 15.21
N THR A 37 -13.60 -2.40 16.04
CA THR A 37 -12.88 -3.69 16.06
C THR A 37 -13.38 -4.65 17.16
N ASN A 38 -14.52 -4.36 17.78
CA ASN A 38 -15.05 -5.11 18.92
C ASN A 38 -15.24 -6.62 18.65
N THR A 39 -15.66 -7.00 17.44
CA THR A 39 -15.81 -8.41 17.06
C THR A 39 -14.45 -9.14 17.01
N LEU A 40 -13.41 -8.46 16.49
CA LEU A 40 -12.05 -8.98 16.52
C LEU A 40 -11.52 -9.07 17.94
N ALA A 41 -11.76 -8.04 18.77
CA ALA A 41 -11.34 -8.03 20.16
C ALA A 41 -11.91 -9.21 20.97
N GLN A 42 -13.18 -9.60 20.74
CA GLN A 42 -13.76 -10.80 21.34
C GLN A 42 -13.00 -12.08 20.96
N ALA A 43 -12.65 -12.22 19.68
CA ALA A 43 -11.89 -13.39 19.21
C ALA A 43 -10.49 -13.45 19.81
N LEU A 44 -9.80 -12.30 19.89
CA LEU A 44 -8.46 -12.21 20.47
C LEU A 44 -8.46 -12.51 21.97
N LEU A 45 -9.44 -11.99 22.71
CA LEU A 45 -9.59 -12.31 24.13
C LEU A 45 -9.76 -13.82 24.32
N LYS A 46 -10.63 -14.45 23.51
CA LYS A 46 -10.83 -15.90 23.60
C LYS A 46 -9.56 -16.70 23.24
N VAL A 47 -8.74 -16.24 22.29
CA VAL A 47 -7.45 -16.88 22.02
C VAL A 47 -6.52 -16.76 23.23
N ASP A 48 -6.49 -15.60 23.86
CA ASP A 48 -5.66 -15.37 25.06
C ASP A 48 -6.11 -16.22 26.25
N ASP A 49 -7.43 -16.41 26.43
CA ASP A 49 -8.01 -17.24 27.48
C ASP A 49 -7.79 -18.75 27.25
N ASP A 50 -7.82 -19.21 26.00
CA ASP A 50 -7.79 -20.64 25.66
C ASP A 50 -6.38 -21.22 25.46
N PHE A 51 -5.37 -20.38 25.26
CA PHE A 51 -4.00 -20.81 24.93
C PHE A 51 -2.95 -20.19 25.85
N GLU A 52 -1.88 -20.93 26.10
CA GLU A 52 -0.71 -20.39 26.78
C GLU A 52 -0.04 -19.27 25.94
N PRO A 53 0.64 -18.31 26.57
CA PRO A 53 1.16 -17.10 25.89
C PRO A 53 1.99 -17.38 24.62
N GLU A 54 2.83 -18.42 24.62
CA GLU A 54 3.65 -18.77 23.46
C GLU A 54 2.81 -19.30 22.28
N ASP A 55 1.77 -20.08 22.56
CA ASP A 55 0.85 -20.57 21.55
C ASP A 55 -0.06 -19.45 21.02
N SER A 56 -0.57 -18.58 21.88
CA SER A 56 -1.29 -17.37 21.48
C SER A 56 -0.43 -16.54 20.54
N LYS A 57 0.81 -16.23 20.92
CA LYS A 57 1.75 -15.47 20.08
C LYS A 57 1.95 -16.12 18.72
N ARG A 58 2.16 -17.43 18.67
CA ARG A 58 2.33 -18.20 17.44
C ARG A 58 1.07 -18.13 16.56
N LEU A 59 -0.13 -18.30 17.12
CA LEU A 59 -1.39 -18.20 16.38
C LEU A 59 -1.62 -16.80 15.82
N LEU A 60 -1.34 -15.77 16.62
CA LEU A 60 -1.54 -14.38 16.24
C LEU A 60 -0.46 -13.84 15.29
N SER A 61 0.70 -14.49 15.17
CA SER A 61 1.79 -14.04 14.28
C SER A 61 1.39 -13.97 12.81
N ARG A 62 0.39 -14.75 12.38
CA ARG A 62 -0.14 -14.73 11.02
C ARG A 62 -1.29 -13.74 10.82
N LEU A 63 -1.81 -13.12 11.90
CA LEU A 63 -2.89 -12.16 11.81
C LEU A 63 -2.40 -10.83 11.24
N ARG A 64 -3.17 -10.28 10.31
CA ARG A 64 -2.97 -8.97 9.70
C ARG A 64 -4.26 -8.18 9.81
N VAL A 65 -4.24 -7.10 10.55
CA VAL A 65 -5.41 -6.25 10.75
C VAL A 65 -5.25 -4.95 9.96
N TYR A 66 -6.27 -4.59 9.21
CA TYR A 66 -6.39 -3.26 8.68
C TYR A 66 -7.75 -2.69 9.10
N ALA A 67 -7.74 -1.87 10.14
CA ALA A 67 -8.89 -1.08 10.57
C ALA A 67 -8.84 0.28 9.86
N ILE A 68 -9.96 0.66 9.24
CA ILE A 68 -10.00 1.95 8.51
C ILE A 68 -9.74 3.13 9.45
N SER A 69 -10.22 3.01 10.70
CA SER A 69 -10.04 3.99 11.75
C SER A 69 -10.35 3.34 13.11
N ASP A 70 -9.95 3.99 14.19
CA ASP A 70 -10.41 3.61 15.55
C ASP A 70 -11.82 4.13 15.79
N GLN A 71 -12.83 3.36 15.38
CA GLN A 71 -14.24 3.75 15.54
C GLN A 71 -14.88 3.31 16.86
N ASP A 72 -14.15 2.55 17.67
CA ASP A 72 -14.47 2.21 19.06
C ASP A 72 -13.17 2.12 19.89
N ASP A 73 -13.30 1.85 21.20
CA ASP A 73 -12.17 1.77 22.13
C ASP A 73 -11.38 0.46 22.04
N THR A 74 -11.87 -0.53 21.30
CA THR A 74 -11.23 -1.85 21.22
C THR A 74 -9.99 -1.86 20.33
N GLY A 75 -9.87 -0.95 19.35
CA GLY A 75 -8.66 -0.82 18.53
C GLY A 75 -7.44 -0.47 19.38
N ALA A 76 -7.57 0.52 20.25
CA ALA A 76 -6.51 0.88 21.20
C ALA A 76 -6.21 -0.27 22.18
N TRP A 77 -7.24 -0.97 22.67
CA TRP A 77 -7.07 -2.13 23.54
C TRP A 77 -6.28 -3.24 22.83
N ILE A 78 -6.63 -3.59 21.57
CA ILE A 78 -5.92 -4.61 20.78
C ILE A 78 -4.43 -4.25 20.66
N ARG A 79 -4.13 -3.02 20.24
CA ARG A 79 -2.72 -2.60 20.05
C ARG A 79 -1.92 -2.63 21.35
N ASN A 80 -2.54 -2.31 22.49
CA ASN A 80 -1.87 -2.36 23.78
C ASN A 80 -1.69 -3.79 24.30
N SER A 81 -2.66 -4.66 24.09
CA SER A 81 -2.65 -6.04 24.62
C SER A 81 -1.85 -6.99 23.71
N PHE A 82 -1.83 -6.72 22.40
CA PHE A 82 -1.19 -7.57 21.38
C PHE A 82 -0.23 -6.76 20.48
N PRO A 83 0.86 -6.21 21.04
CA PRO A 83 1.76 -5.30 20.32
C PRO A 83 2.45 -5.94 19.10
N ASP A 84 2.59 -7.26 19.09
CA ASP A 84 3.22 -8.00 17.99
C ASP A 84 2.27 -8.23 16.79
N VAL A 85 0.96 -8.02 16.95
CA VAL A 85 -0.01 -8.17 15.86
C VAL A 85 0.22 -7.07 14.81
N PHE A 86 0.36 -7.48 13.55
CA PHE A 86 0.40 -6.53 12.44
C PHE A 86 -0.92 -5.74 12.36
N TYR A 87 -0.85 -4.42 12.54
CA TYR A 87 -2.03 -3.58 12.65
C TYR A 87 -1.85 -2.25 11.90
N ILE A 88 -2.70 -2.01 10.91
CA ILE A 88 -2.80 -0.73 10.20
C ILE A 88 -4.07 -0.02 10.66
N ALA A 89 -3.97 1.26 11.03
CA ALA A 89 -5.14 2.11 11.29
C ALA A 89 -4.84 3.59 11.09
N SER A 90 -5.83 4.35 10.61
CA SER A 90 -5.82 5.80 10.78
C SER A 90 -6.21 6.15 12.21
N ILE A 91 -5.29 6.72 12.98
CA ILE A 91 -5.47 7.02 14.41
C ILE A 91 -5.73 8.51 14.59
N HIS A 92 -6.97 8.93 14.38
CA HIS A 92 -7.41 10.32 14.56
C HIS A 92 -8.67 10.37 15.44
N GLY A 93 -8.76 11.40 16.27
CA GLY A 93 -9.99 11.66 17.01
C GLY A 93 -11.14 12.08 16.07
N TRP A 94 -12.36 11.97 16.55
CA TRP A 94 -13.57 12.30 15.78
C TRP A 94 -13.55 13.71 15.16
N ASN A 95 -12.96 14.67 15.85
CA ASN A 95 -12.80 16.05 15.37
C ASN A 95 -11.66 16.21 14.35
N GLN A 96 -10.93 15.16 14.03
CA GLN A 96 -9.80 15.13 13.13
C GLN A 96 -9.96 14.12 11.98
N TYR A 97 -11.16 13.61 11.75
CA TYR A 97 -11.42 12.66 10.67
C TYR A 97 -10.97 13.13 9.29
N GLY A 98 -11.06 14.43 9.04
CA GLY A 98 -10.54 15.02 7.82
C GLY A 98 -9.03 14.82 7.60
N MET A 99 -8.28 14.43 8.62
CA MET A 99 -6.86 14.11 8.51
C MET A 99 -6.60 12.63 8.21
N ALA A 100 -7.59 11.77 8.27
CA ALA A 100 -7.42 10.35 7.99
C ALA A 100 -7.18 10.11 6.49
N ALA A 101 -6.17 9.30 6.14
CA ALA A 101 -5.79 9.03 4.75
C ALA A 101 -6.97 8.53 3.90
N TRP A 102 -7.86 7.73 4.48
CA TRP A 102 -8.99 7.15 3.79
C TRP A 102 -9.95 8.19 3.20
N THR A 103 -10.03 9.41 3.75
CA THR A 103 -10.88 10.48 3.19
C THR A 103 -10.39 10.90 1.79
N GLY A 104 -9.13 10.62 1.45
CA GLY A 104 -8.58 10.84 0.12
C GLY A 104 -9.14 9.93 -0.98
N ILE A 105 -9.90 8.87 -0.64
CA ILE A 105 -10.47 7.98 -1.67
C ILE A 105 -11.52 8.67 -2.52
N SER A 106 -12.45 9.36 -1.90
CA SER A 106 -13.62 9.96 -2.57
C SER A 106 -13.60 11.48 -2.64
N GLY A 107 -12.67 12.12 -1.96
CA GLY A 107 -12.60 13.56 -1.90
C GLY A 107 -13.88 14.15 -1.33
N ASP A 108 -14.11 14.00 -0.04
CA ASP A 108 -15.31 14.45 0.64
C ASP A 108 -15.53 15.97 0.48
N ARG A 109 -16.29 16.32 -0.55
CA ARG A 109 -16.67 17.71 -0.82
C ARG A 109 -17.69 18.25 0.18
N TYR A 110 -18.41 17.36 0.86
CA TYR A 110 -19.47 17.77 1.79
C TYR A 110 -18.90 18.43 3.04
N TYR A 111 -17.84 17.84 3.60
CA TYR A 111 -17.13 18.38 4.75
C TYR A 111 -15.85 19.13 4.39
N GLY A 112 -15.47 19.14 3.11
CA GLY A 112 -14.26 19.79 2.63
C GLY A 112 -12.96 19.10 3.08
N PHE A 113 -12.99 17.84 3.44
CA PHE A 113 -11.82 17.13 3.98
C PHE A 113 -10.68 16.97 2.98
N ASP A 114 -11.01 16.84 1.70
CA ASP A 114 -10.01 16.69 0.65
C ASP A 114 -9.95 17.94 -0.23
N GLU A 115 -9.93 19.12 0.38
CA GLU A 115 -9.76 20.37 -0.34
C GLU A 115 -8.47 20.40 -1.13
N GLY A 116 -8.61 20.60 -2.43
CA GLY A 116 -7.49 20.77 -3.34
C GLY A 116 -6.80 19.49 -3.77
N GLY A 117 -7.37 18.32 -3.53
CA GLY A 117 -7.01 17.09 -4.23
C GLY A 117 -7.34 17.21 -5.72
N PRO A 118 -6.73 16.39 -6.59
CA PRO A 118 -7.01 16.45 -8.02
C PRO A 118 -8.36 15.83 -8.36
N ASP A 119 -8.69 15.91 -9.61
CA ASP A 119 -9.87 15.42 -10.33
C ASP A 119 -10.75 14.38 -9.62
N PHE A 120 -11.98 14.77 -9.27
CA PHE A 120 -12.99 13.90 -8.65
C PHE A 120 -14.03 13.37 -9.64
N THR A 121 -13.85 13.59 -10.93
CA THR A 121 -14.85 13.25 -11.97
C THR A 121 -15.31 11.81 -11.87
N LYS A 122 -14.39 10.87 -11.61
CA LYS A 122 -14.71 9.43 -11.48
C LYS A 122 -15.40 9.04 -10.17
N MET A 123 -15.53 9.99 -9.24
CA MET A 123 -16.28 9.83 -7.99
C MET A 123 -17.66 10.51 -8.07
N GLU A 124 -17.99 11.17 -9.16
CA GLU A 124 -19.28 11.83 -9.33
C GLU A 124 -20.41 10.84 -9.67
N LYS A 125 -21.63 11.16 -9.23
CA LYS A 125 -22.81 10.30 -9.43
C LYS A 125 -23.04 9.95 -10.89
N SER A 126 -22.79 10.90 -11.81
CA SER A 126 -22.92 10.67 -13.25
C SER A 126 -21.99 9.58 -13.74
N TRP A 127 -20.72 9.66 -13.37
CA TRP A 127 -19.72 8.67 -13.76
C TRP A 127 -19.99 7.30 -13.13
N ILE A 128 -20.36 7.27 -11.84
CA ILE A 128 -20.73 6.04 -11.12
C ILE A 128 -21.93 5.37 -11.77
N LYS A 129 -22.96 6.15 -12.11
CA LYS A 129 -24.15 5.63 -12.79
C LYS A 129 -23.82 5.01 -14.14
N GLU A 130 -22.95 5.63 -14.91
CA GLU A 130 -22.59 5.19 -16.26
C GLU A 130 -21.64 3.99 -16.24
N ASN A 131 -20.71 3.91 -15.28
CA ASN A 131 -19.59 2.96 -15.31
C ASN A 131 -19.67 1.86 -14.25
N ILE A 132 -20.38 2.09 -13.14
CA ILE A 132 -20.47 1.17 -12.00
C ILE A 132 -21.87 0.59 -11.86
N GLN A 133 -22.91 1.42 -11.89
CA GLN A 133 -24.30 0.98 -11.66
C GLN A 133 -24.92 0.29 -12.90
N ILE A 134 -24.15 -0.59 -13.54
CA ILE A 134 -24.55 -1.33 -14.74
C ILE A 134 -24.68 -2.82 -14.47
N GLY A 135 -25.63 -3.48 -15.15
CA GLY A 135 -25.86 -4.92 -15.00
C GLY A 135 -26.38 -5.33 -13.62
N PRO A 136 -26.59 -6.65 -13.39
CA PRO A 136 -27.16 -7.15 -12.14
C PRO A 136 -26.31 -6.84 -10.91
N LEU A 137 -24.98 -6.98 -11.03
CA LEU A 137 -24.06 -6.70 -9.92
C LEU A 137 -23.95 -5.20 -9.66
N GLY A 138 -23.70 -4.41 -10.71
CA GLY A 138 -23.53 -2.97 -10.56
C GLY A 138 -24.77 -2.23 -10.10
N SER A 139 -25.98 -2.72 -10.45
CA SER A 139 -27.24 -2.15 -9.97
C SER A 139 -27.43 -2.25 -8.45
N ALA A 140 -26.69 -3.12 -7.77
CA ALA A 140 -26.67 -3.22 -6.31
C ALA A 140 -25.78 -2.15 -5.65
N TYR A 141 -24.94 -1.45 -6.41
CA TYR A 141 -24.13 -0.35 -5.88
C TYR A 141 -25.03 0.84 -5.55
N PRO A 142 -25.09 1.31 -4.29
CA PRO A 142 -26.06 2.30 -3.85
C PRO A 142 -25.72 3.71 -4.38
N ASP A 143 -26.77 4.53 -4.49
CA ASP A 143 -26.56 5.97 -4.57
C ASP A 143 -26.03 6.49 -3.24
N TYR A 144 -24.92 7.22 -3.29
CA TYR A 144 -24.37 7.82 -2.09
C TYR A 144 -25.02 9.17 -1.76
N GLN A 145 -25.09 9.47 -0.46
CA GLN A 145 -25.63 10.74 0.03
C GLN A 145 -24.52 11.78 0.25
N PHE A 146 -23.42 11.37 0.83
CA PHE A 146 -22.28 12.22 1.19
C PHE A 146 -21.03 11.88 0.40
N ILE A 147 -20.48 10.69 0.60
CA ILE A 147 -19.31 10.15 -0.10
C ILE A 147 -19.65 8.77 -0.66
N PRO A 148 -19.09 8.39 -1.84
CA PRO A 148 -19.32 7.05 -2.39
C PRO A 148 -18.57 5.96 -1.64
N GLU A 149 -17.41 6.25 -1.09
CA GLU A 149 -16.50 5.27 -0.49
C GLU A 149 -15.80 5.87 0.74
N GLY A 150 -15.58 5.05 1.75
CA GLY A 150 -14.83 5.41 2.97
C GLY A 150 -13.90 4.27 3.40
N ASP A 151 -14.42 3.06 3.62
CA ASP A 151 -13.69 1.91 4.15
C ASP A 151 -12.90 1.13 3.09
N THR A 152 -13.18 1.36 1.82
CA THR A 152 -12.63 0.67 0.66
C THR A 152 -11.10 0.67 0.55
N PRO A 153 -10.33 1.65 1.07
CA PRO A 153 -8.88 1.58 1.08
C PRO A 153 -8.33 0.31 1.71
N THR A 154 -9.00 -0.28 2.71
CA THR A 154 -8.58 -1.55 3.32
C THR A 154 -8.59 -2.69 2.31
N PHE A 155 -9.58 -2.71 1.42
CA PHE A 155 -9.70 -3.68 0.33
C PHE A 155 -8.71 -3.38 -0.80
N LEU A 156 -8.62 -2.12 -1.25
CA LEU A 156 -7.69 -1.69 -2.30
C LEU A 156 -6.22 -1.98 -1.94
N TYR A 157 -5.90 -1.97 -0.65
CA TYR A 157 -4.58 -2.33 -0.13
C TYR A 157 -4.16 -3.74 -0.51
N LEU A 158 -5.11 -4.68 -0.59
CA LEU A 158 -4.85 -6.09 -0.87
C LEU A 158 -4.92 -6.43 -2.37
N ILE A 159 -5.31 -5.50 -3.24
CA ILE A 159 -5.31 -5.74 -4.68
C ILE A 159 -3.86 -5.87 -5.18
N GLN A 160 -3.52 -7.08 -5.64
CA GLN A 160 -2.21 -7.38 -6.18
C GLN A 160 -2.13 -6.94 -7.65
N ASN A 161 -1.51 -5.79 -7.88
CA ASN A 161 -1.34 -5.16 -9.20
C ASN A 161 0.13 -4.84 -9.52
N GLY A 162 1.08 -5.33 -8.70
CA GLY A 162 2.51 -5.10 -8.84
C GLY A 162 3.03 -3.80 -8.18
N LEU A 163 2.15 -2.99 -7.57
CA LEU A 163 2.50 -1.78 -6.84
C LEU A 163 2.74 -2.06 -5.35
N GLY A 164 1.74 -2.63 -4.67
CA GLY A 164 1.76 -2.87 -3.24
C GLY A 164 2.48 -4.16 -2.86
N VAL A 165 3.00 -4.19 -1.64
CA VAL A 165 3.50 -5.38 -0.94
C VAL A 165 2.79 -5.40 0.41
N PRO A 166 1.79 -6.27 0.64
CA PRO A 166 0.95 -6.18 1.82
C PRO A 166 1.69 -6.24 3.15
N GLU A 167 2.80 -6.97 3.20
CA GLU A 167 3.67 -7.07 4.40
C GLU A 167 4.55 -5.82 4.63
N CYS A 168 4.55 -4.88 3.68
CA CYS A 168 5.36 -3.66 3.73
C CYS A 168 4.48 -2.40 3.57
N PRO A 169 3.71 -1.99 4.59
CA PRO A 169 2.77 -0.87 4.48
C PRO A 169 3.40 0.44 4.03
N ASN A 170 4.67 0.64 4.35
CA ASN A 170 5.42 1.82 3.94
C ASN A 170 5.69 1.89 2.42
N TYR A 171 5.55 0.78 1.68
CA TYR A 171 5.78 0.81 0.24
C TYR A 171 4.68 1.54 -0.53
N GLY A 172 3.46 1.57 0.01
CA GLY A 172 2.32 2.20 -0.63
C GLY A 172 1.64 1.31 -1.68
N SER A 173 0.33 1.45 -1.77
CA SER A 173 -0.57 0.71 -2.65
C SER A 173 -1.76 1.58 -3.02
N TRP A 174 -2.72 1.05 -3.76
CA TRP A 174 -3.99 1.76 -4.01
C TRP A 174 -4.75 2.10 -2.72
N GLY A 175 -4.57 1.29 -1.66
CA GLY A 175 -5.17 1.54 -0.36
C GLY A 175 -4.39 2.48 0.55
N GLY A 176 -3.36 3.14 0.03
CA GLY A 176 -2.57 4.11 0.78
C GLY A 176 -1.17 3.62 1.18
N ARG A 177 -0.47 4.45 1.92
CA ARG A 177 0.85 4.18 2.49
C ARG A 177 0.84 4.46 3.99
N TYR A 178 1.45 3.56 4.77
CA TYR A 178 1.40 3.60 6.23
C TYR A 178 2.79 3.39 6.81
N GLY A 179 3.19 4.23 7.74
CA GLY A 179 4.48 4.13 8.44
C GLY A 179 4.33 3.52 9.82
N ARG A 180 5.41 2.95 10.35
CA ARG A 180 5.42 2.46 11.73
C ARG A 180 5.13 3.60 12.69
N THR A 181 4.28 3.35 13.67
CA THR A 181 3.94 4.31 14.73
C THR A 181 4.97 4.32 15.84
N ASP A 182 5.67 3.21 16.03
CA ASP A 182 6.70 3.05 17.05
C ASP A 182 8.08 3.26 16.42
N VAL A 183 8.75 4.31 16.86
CA VAL A 183 10.13 4.65 16.46
C VAL A 183 11.15 4.27 17.52
N SER A 184 10.72 3.61 18.61
CA SER A 184 11.58 3.14 19.68
C SER A 184 12.50 2.03 19.18
N THR A 185 13.78 2.14 19.49
CA THR A 185 14.77 1.09 19.25
C THR A 185 14.86 0.10 20.41
N GLU A 186 14.20 0.39 21.54
CA GLU A 186 14.27 -0.37 22.78
C GLU A 186 12.89 -0.83 23.27
N GLY A 187 12.54 -2.06 23.01
CA GLY A 187 11.57 -2.81 23.80
C GLY A 187 10.09 -2.63 23.52
N LEU A 188 9.64 -1.56 22.88
CA LEU A 188 8.24 -1.33 22.49
C LEU A 188 7.99 -1.64 21.01
N ASN A 189 8.67 -2.57 20.45
CA ASN A 189 8.70 -2.91 19.02
C ASN A 189 7.31 -3.37 18.54
N SER A 190 6.33 -2.46 18.58
CA SER A 190 4.98 -2.74 18.10
C SER A 190 4.97 -2.88 16.58
N ASN A 191 4.18 -3.81 16.07
CA ASN A 191 4.00 -4.01 14.64
C ASN A 191 2.80 -3.19 14.11
N HIS A 192 2.76 -1.90 14.50
CA HIS A 192 1.65 -1.00 14.20
C HIS A 192 2.04 0.08 13.20
N TYR A 193 1.10 0.41 12.33
CA TYR A 193 1.28 1.36 11.23
C TYR A 193 0.10 2.34 11.19
N SER A 194 0.40 3.59 10.87
CA SER A 194 -0.62 4.63 10.70
C SER A 194 -0.27 5.53 9.53
N ASP A 195 -1.14 6.50 9.28
CA ASP A 195 -1.06 7.42 8.15
C ASP A 195 0.30 8.10 8.06
N VAL A 196 0.82 8.20 6.86
CA VAL A 196 1.98 9.02 6.49
C VAL A 196 1.63 9.92 5.32
N VAL A 197 2.53 10.82 4.97
CA VAL A 197 2.31 11.86 3.98
C VAL A 197 3.07 11.55 2.69
N ASP A 198 2.39 11.69 1.54
CA ASP A 198 3.01 11.72 0.22
C ASP A 198 3.05 13.14 -0.34
N ARG A 199 4.06 13.41 -1.17
CA ARG A 199 4.22 14.65 -1.89
C ARG A 199 4.04 14.42 -3.39
N VAL A 200 2.90 14.87 -3.92
CA VAL A 200 2.48 14.59 -5.29
C VAL A 200 2.32 15.87 -6.09
N ARG A 201 2.97 15.94 -7.25
CA ARG A 201 2.80 17.04 -8.19
C ARG A 201 1.72 16.70 -9.22
N VAL A 202 0.74 17.59 -9.35
CA VAL A 202 -0.31 17.51 -10.37
C VAL A 202 -0.36 18.86 -11.12
N GLY A 203 -0.01 18.85 -12.37
CA GLY A 203 0.19 20.10 -13.14
C GLY A 203 1.29 20.96 -12.50
N ASP A 204 0.96 22.20 -12.19
CA ASP A 204 1.88 23.16 -11.56
C ASP A 204 1.78 23.20 -10.02
N ARG A 205 0.89 22.40 -9.44
CA ARG A 205 0.68 22.37 -7.99
C ARG A 205 1.28 21.13 -7.37
N THR A 206 1.93 21.30 -6.20
CA THR A 206 2.41 20.21 -5.36
C THR A 206 1.53 20.09 -4.13
N TYR A 207 1.04 18.88 -3.89
CA TYR A 207 0.23 18.52 -2.73
C TYR A 207 1.09 17.69 -1.76
N THR A 208 1.04 18.04 -0.48
CA THR A 208 1.70 17.29 0.59
C THR A 208 0.62 16.90 1.59
N SER A 209 0.20 15.65 1.56
CA SER A 209 -0.96 15.16 2.31
C SER A 209 -0.92 13.64 2.48
N ASN A 210 -1.50 13.16 3.58
CA ASN A 210 -1.78 11.72 3.75
C ASN A 210 -2.88 11.24 2.80
N HIS A 211 -3.85 12.08 2.42
CA HIS A 211 -4.84 11.78 1.38
C HIS A 211 -4.19 11.46 0.04
N ALA A 212 -3.04 12.10 -0.24
CA ALA A 212 -2.30 11.90 -1.48
C ALA A 212 -1.78 10.45 -1.63
N THR A 213 -1.60 9.74 -0.52
CA THR A 213 -1.19 8.33 -0.55
C THR A 213 -2.22 7.43 -1.21
N ILE A 214 -3.48 7.88 -1.28
CA ILE A 214 -4.62 7.17 -1.89
C ILE A 214 -5.04 7.85 -3.20
N TRP A 215 -5.39 9.14 -3.21
CA TRP A 215 -5.98 9.77 -4.39
C TRP A 215 -5.03 9.80 -5.60
N ARG A 216 -3.72 9.71 -5.41
CA ARG A 216 -2.77 9.64 -6.54
C ARG A 216 -3.00 8.44 -7.46
N TRP A 217 -3.72 7.43 -6.99
CA TRP A 217 -4.06 6.21 -7.71
C TRP A 217 -5.52 6.17 -8.17
N ARG A 218 -6.30 7.23 -7.92
CA ARG A 218 -7.76 7.26 -8.11
C ARG A 218 -8.17 6.88 -9.52
N ASP A 219 -7.53 7.41 -10.52
CA ASP A 219 -7.84 7.08 -11.91
C ASP A 219 -7.70 5.60 -12.21
N ALA A 220 -6.63 4.98 -11.69
CA ALA A 220 -6.34 3.58 -11.93
C ALA A 220 -7.33 2.66 -11.20
N PHE A 221 -7.59 2.88 -9.90
CA PHE A 221 -8.52 2.00 -9.20
C PHE A 221 -9.98 2.19 -9.61
N GLN A 222 -10.40 3.39 -10.01
CA GLN A 222 -11.75 3.61 -10.52
C GLN A 222 -11.95 2.96 -11.90
N ASN A 223 -10.96 3.01 -12.77
CA ASN A 223 -10.99 2.31 -14.04
C ASN A 223 -11.01 0.79 -13.86
N ASP A 224 -10.20 0.26 -12.93
CA ASP A 224 -10.22 -1.17 -12.58
C ASP A 224 -11.60 -1.61 -12.06
N PHE A 225 -12.21 -0.80 -11.18
CA PHE A 225 -13.56 -1.06 -10.69
C PHE A 225 -14.57 -1.10 -11.84
N ALA A 226 -14.55 -0.11 -12.73
CA ALA A 226 -15.43 -0.09 -13.91
C ALA A 226 -15.20 -1.30 -14.82
N ALA A 227 -13.94 -1.72 -15.03
CA ALA A 227 -13.64 -2.91 -15.81
C ALA A 227 -14.23 -4.18 -15.19
N ARG A 228 -14.05 -4.36 -13.86
CA ARG A 228 -14.61 -5.52 -13.12
C ARG A 228 -16.12 -5.58 -13.21
N ILE A 229 -16.80 -4.46 -13.14
CA ILE A 229 -18.26 -4.40 -13.35
C ILE A 229 -18.60 -4.78 -14.80
N LYS A 230 -17.87 -4.27 -15.80
CA LYS A 230 -18.08 -4.66 -17.21
C LYS A 230 -17.84 -6.15 -17.43
N TRP A 231 -16.80 -6.75 -16.83
CA TRP A 231 -16.55 -8.19 -16.90
C TRP A 231 -17.70 -9.03 -16.33
N SER A 232 -18.47 -8.48 -15.37
CA SER A 232 -19.63 -9.18 -14.81
C SER A 232 -20.83 -9.25 -15.76
N VAL A 233 -20.84 -8.44 -16.82
CA VAL A 233 -21.94 -8.37 -17.79
C VAL A 233 -21.55 -8.79 -19.21
N GLU A 234 -20.25 -8.82 -19.53
CA GLU A 234 -19.73 -9.26 -20.84
C GLU A 234 -19.08 -10.63 -20.71
N PRO A 235 -19.71 -11.71 -21.20
CA PRO A 235 -19.18 -13.06 -21.09
C PRO A 235 -18.06 -13.37 -22.11
N ASP A 236 -17.92 -12.54 -23.14
CA ASP A 236 -16.92 -12.74 -24.19
C ASP A 236 -15.62 -12.00 -23.82
N PHE A 237 -14.59 -12.79 -23.49
CA PHE A 237 -13.27 -12.26 -23.14
C PHE A 237 -12.75 -11.25 -24.18
N ALA A 238 -12.91 -11.55 -25.47
CA ALA A 238 -12.41 -10.70 -26.54
C ALA A 238 -13.06 -9.31 -26.66
N LYS A 239 -14.15 -9.09 -25.92
CA LYS A 239 -14.87 -7.79 -25.88
C LYS A 239 -14.62 -6.99 -24.61
N ALA A 240 -13.92 -7.56 -23.67
CA ALA A 240 -13.54 -6.91 -22.43
C ALA A 240 -12.10 -6.39 -22.53
N ASN A 241 -11.78 -5.32 -21.81
CA ASN A 241 -10.41 -4.84 -21.67
C ASN A 241 -9.73 -5.52 -20.47
N HIS A 242 -8.47 -5.92 -20.62
CA HIS A 242 -7.70 -6.61 -19.61
C HIS A 242 -6.39 -5.89 -19.31
N HIS A 243 -5.85 -6.12 -18.11
CA HIS A 243 -4.64 -5.45 -17.66
C HIS A 243 -3.40 -5.83 -18.49
N PRO A 244 -2.52 -4.85 -18.77
CA PRO A 244 -1.19 -5.13 -19.30
C PRO A 244 -0.39 -6.12 -18.44
N VAL A 245 0.37 -6.99 -19.05
CA VAL A 245 1.25 -7.97 -18.39
C VAL A 245 2.70 -7.48 -18.46
N ILE A 246 3.23 -7.06 -17.31
CA ILE A 246 4.56 -6.44 -17.24
C ILE A 246 5.65 -7.50 -17.07
N ASN A 247 6.70 -7.36 -17.90
CA ASN A 247 7.97 -8.08 -17.76
C ASN A 247 9.11 -7.08 -17.69
N ILE A 248 10.02 -7.24 -16.74
CA ILE A 248 11.25 -6.42 -16.63
C ILE A 248 12.44 -7.38 -16.56
N ASN A 249 13.40 -7.28 -17.48
CA ASN A 249 14.62 -8.10 -17.51
C ASN A 249 14.30 -9.61 -17.33
N ASP A 250 13.26 -10.11 -18.02
CA ASP A 250 12.73 -11.49 -17.90
C ASP A 250 12.07 -11.86 -16.54
N PHE A 251 12.02 -10.95 -15.58
CA PHE A 251 11.26 -11.15 -14.35
C PHE A 251 9.76 -10.97 -14.61
N LYS A 252 9.02 -12.06 -14.47
CA LYS A 252 7.56 -12.13 -14.61
C LYS A 252 6.85 -12.05 -13.27
N GLY A 253 5.53 -11.85 -13.31
CA GLY A 253 4.68 -11.84 -12.12
C GLY A 253 4.60 -10.46 -11.45
N LEU A 254 4.12 -10.41 -10.21
CA LEU A 254 3.77 -9.17 -9.51
C LEU A 254 4.76 -8.81 -8.38
N ALA A 255 5.60 -9.73 -7.95
CA ALA A 255 6.57 -9.48 -6.89
C ALA A 255 7.58 -8.40 -7.31
N PRO A 256 8.07 -7.57 -6.39
CA PRO A 256 9.08 -6.57 -6.69
C PRO A 256 10.33 -7.18 -7.31
N VAL A 257 10.90 -6.51 -8.30
CA VAL A 257 12.23 -6.83 -8.82
C VAL A 257 13.26 -6.26 -7.86
N GLN A 258 14.17 -7.08 -7.35
CA GLN A 258 15.20 -6.66 -6.40
C GLN A 258 16.55 -6.54 -7.10
N ILE A 259 17.24 -5.42 -6.90
CA ILE A 259 18.54 -5.13 -7.48
C ILE A 259 19.44 -4.53 -6.39
N THR A 260 20.68 -5.01 -6.32
CA THR A 260 21.73 -4.35 -5.55
C THR A 260 22.65 -3.62 -6.52
N ALA A 261 22.87 -2.33 -6.31
CA ALA A 261 23.71 -1.51 -7.16
C ALA A 261 24.60 -0.57 -6.35
N GLU A 262 25.78 -0.31 -6.87
CA GLU A 262 26.71 0.65 -6.28
C GLU A 262 26.19 2.08 -6.43
N ALA A 263 26.29 2.88 -5.38
CA ALA A 263 25.97 4.31 -5.44
C ALA A 263 26.79 5.01 -6.53
N GLY A 264 26.14 5.87 -7.30
CA GLY A 264 26.72 6.53 -8.48
C GLY A 264 26.77 5.65 -9.74
N SER A 265 26.44 4.37 -9.68
CA SER A 265 26.40 3.50 -10.85
C SER A 265 25.08 3.62 -11.62
N THR A 266 25.03 2.97 -12.77
CA THR A 266 23.88 2.95 -13.66
C THR A 266 23.37 1.52 -13.83
N VAL A 267 22.04 1.37 -13.80
CA VAL A 267 21.32 0.11 -14.02
C VAL A 267 20.43 0.26 -15.26
N THR A 268 20.47 -0.72 -16.15
CA THR A 268 19.57 -0.78 -17.31
C THR A 268 18.38 -1.68 -17.01
N LEU A 269 17.18 -1.19 -17.29
CA LEU A 269 15.93 -1.93 -17.14
C LEU A 269 15.23 -2.02 -18.50
N ASP A 270 14.82 -3.23 -18.86
CA ASP A 270 14.18 -3.54 -20.14
C ASP A 270 12.80 -4.16 -19.92
N ALA A 271 11.77 -3.40 -20.24
CA ALA A 271 10.37 -3.85 -20.20
C ALA A 271 9.82 -4.14 -21.61
N SER A 272 10.66 -4.40 -22.60
CA SER A 272 10.25 -4.62 -24.00
C SER A 272 9.38 -5.87 -24.20
N ALA A 273 9.48 -6.86 -23.29
CA ALA A 273 8.66 -8.07 -23.30
C ALA A 273 7.28 -7.90 -22.64
N THR A 274 6.95 -6.68 -22.20
CA THR A 274 5.61 -6.33 -21.71
C THR A 274 4.62 -6.34 -22.86
N TYR A 275 3.45 -6.91 -22.63
CA TYR A 275 2.39 -7.02 -23.62
C TYR A 275 1.02 -6.76 -23.04
N ASP A 276 0.07 -6.50 -23.93
CA ASP A 276 -1.34 -6.41 -23.60
C ASP A 276 -2.09 -7.64 -24.14
N PRO A 277 -2.94 -8.29 -23.31
CA PRO A 277 -3.70 -9.47 -23.77
C PRO A 277 -4.65 -9.19 -24.94
N ASP A 278 -5.16 -7.95 -25.03
CA ASP A 278 -6.16 -7.53 -26.04
C ASP A 278 -5.47 -6.90 -27.26
N GLY A 279 -4.15 -6.72 -27.20
CA GLY A 279 -3.35 -6.07 -28.24
C GLY A 279 -3.42 -4.55 -28.23
N SER A 280 -3.88 -3.96 -27.13
CA SER A 280 -3.98 -2.51 -26.94
C SER A 280 -2.61 -1.84 -26.97
N LYS A 281 -2.59 -0.56 -27.35
CA LYS A 281 -1.37 0.24 -27.31
C LYS A 281 -1.00 0.59 -25.88
N LEU A 282 0.26 0.36 -25.53
CA LEU A 282 0.79 0.57 -24.18
C LEU A 282 1.59 1.87 -24.05
N THR A 283 1.37 2.57 -22.94
CA THR A 283 2.14 3.72 -22.49
C THR A 283 2.97 3.34 -21.26
N PHE A 284 4.27 3.70 -21.27
CA PHE A 284 5.23 3.36 -20.23
C PHE A 284 5.66 4.61 -19.48
N ARG A 285 5.57 4.56 -18.15
CA ARG A 285 6.02 5.63 -17.25
C ARG A 285 6.90 5.05 -16.15
N TRP A 286 8.17 5.46 -16.10
CA TRP A 286 9.08 5.15 -15.01
C TRP A 286 9.26 6.37 -14.11
N TRP A 287 9.18 6.15 -12.79
CA TRP A 287 9.36 7.23 -11.83
C TRP A 287 9.84 6.73 -10.48
N HIS A 288 10.53 7.60 -9.74
CA HIS A 288 11.06 7.32 -8.42
C HIS A 288 10.01 7.63 -7.35
N TYR A 289 9.54 6.61 -6.64
CA TYR A 289 8.67 6.77 -5.48
C TYR A 289 9.56 6.98 -4.26
N ARG A 290 9.89 8.23 -3.94
CA ARG A 290 10.90 8.59 -2.94
C ARG A 290 10.42 8.39 -1.51
N GLU A 291 9.16 8.61 -1.23
CA GLU A 291 8.57 8.59 0.09
C GLU A 291 8.78 7.28 0.86
N PRO A 292 8.69 6.09 0.26
CA PRO A 292 9.02 4.84 0.95
C PRO A 292 10.46 4.72 1.47
N SER A 293 11.39 5.46 0.84
CA SER A 293 12.80 5.48 1.24
C SER A 293 13.13 6.56 2.26
N ALA A 294 12.21 7.53 2.45
CA ALA A 294 12.38 8.62 3.41
C ALA A 294 12.09 8.17 4.84
N THR A 295 12.60 8.91 5.80
CA THR A 295 12.14 8.87 7.18
C THR A 295 10.76 9.53 7.30
N GLN A 296 10.49 10.30 8.30
CA GLN A 296 9.20 10.95 8.50
C GLN A 296 9.19 12.43 8.11
N TRP A 297 10.35 13.01 7.74
CA TRP A 297 10.48 14.46 7.78
C TRP A 297 10.34 15.13 6.42
N TRP A 298 11.32 15.00 5.57
CA TRP A 298 11.35 15.81 4.35
C TRP A 298 11.98 15.03 3.19
N VAL A 299 11.14 14.43 2.38
CA VAL A 299 11.58 13.57 1.28
C VAL A 299 12.58 14.25 0.33
N ASP A 300 12.41 15.53 0.03
CA ASP A 300 13.29 16.25 -0.89
C ASP A 300 14.69 16.50 -0.30
N ALA A 301 14.79 16.64 1.03
CA ALA A 301 16.06 16.81 1.70
C ALA A 301 16.78 15.48 1.95
N GLU A 302 16.00 14.42 2.17
CA GLU A 302 16.53 13.12 2.54
C GLU A 302 16.89 12.27 1.32
N ILE A 303 16.01 12.23 0.31
CA ILE A 303 16.08 11.31 -0.82
C ILE A 303 16.36 12.06 -2.11
N THR A 304 17.56 11.89 -2.64
CA THR A 304 17.92 12.42 -3.97
C THR A 304 17.24 11.59 -5.06
N GLU A 305 16.68 12.26 -6.05
CA GLU A 305 16.00 11.58 -7.17
C GLU A 305 16.96 10.70 -7.97
N LEU A 306 16.45 9.56 -8.43
CA LEU A 306 17.07 8.75 -9.46
C LEU A 306 17.04 9.51 -10.79
N ALA A 307 18.15 9.53 -11.51
CA ALA A 307 18.16 10.03 -12.88
C ALA A 307 17.69 8.92 -13.82
N ILE A 308 16.55 9.12 -14.47
CA ILE A 308 15.91 8.13 -15.34
C ILE A 308 15.98 8.64 -16.79
N LYS A 309 16.70 7.93 -17.65
CA LYS A 309 16.87 8.24 -19.07
C LYS A 309 16.22 7.17 -19.93
N LYS A 310 15.30 7.55 -20.81
CA LYS A 310 14.73 6.65 -21.82
C LYS A 310 15.79 6.29 -22.84
N LEU A 311 15.89 5.01 -23.18
CA LEU A 311 16.78 4.47 -24.20
C LEU A 311 16.06 4.21 -25.53
N ASP A 312 14.73 4.25 -25.53
CA ASP A 312 13.88 4.19 -26.71
C ASP A 312 12.73 5.20 -26.64
N ALA A 313 12.12 5.46 -27.78
CA ALA A 313 11.04 6.46 -27.89
C ALA A 313 9.78 6.10 -27.06
N ALA A 314 9.49 4.81 -26.90
CA ALA A 314 8.32 4.33 -26.16
C ALA A 314 8.56 4.32 -24.63
N GLY A 315 9.83 4.40 -24.20
CA GLY A 315 10.21 4.29 -22.80
C GLY A 315 10.11 2.86 -22.25
N LYS A 316 10.20 1.85 -23.11
CA LYS A 316 10.26 0.44 -22.71
C LYS A 316 11.58 0.10 -22.04
N LYS A 317 12.66 0.74 -22.49
CA LYS A 317 14.00 0.62 -21.91
C LYS A 317 14.43 1.92 -21.27
N VAL A 318 14.97 1.81 -20.07
CA VAL A 318 15.52 2.96 -19.35
C VAL A 318 16.89 2.64 -18.75
N GLU A 319 17.67 3.69 -18.63
CA GLU A 319 18.90 3.74 -17.85
C GLU A 319 18.61 4.52 -16.57
N VAL A 320 18.90 3.94 -15.41
CA VAL A 320 18.65 4.52 -14.11
C VAL A 320 19.99 4.73 -13.41
N THR A 321 20.36 5.98 -13.21
CA THR A 321 21.61 6.32 -12.50
C THR A 321 21.30 6.62 -11.03
N LEU A 322 21.98 5.90 -10.14
CA LEU A 322 21.88 6.11 -8.70
C LEU A 322 22.60 7.41 -8.30
N PRO A 323 22.11 8.11 -7.27
CA PRO A 323 22.86 9.21 -6.66
C PRO A 323 24.25 8.75 -6.16
N PRO A 324 25.20 9.67 -6.01
CA PRO A 324 26.52 9.33 -5.50
C PRO A 324 26.45 8.89 -4.03
N PRO A 325 27.50 8.24 -3.49
CA PRO A 325 27.49 7.62 -2.15
C PRO A 325 27.04 8.56 -1.02
N GLU A 326 27.48 9.81 -1.02
CA GLU A 326 27.12 10.82 -0.02
C GLU A 326 25.65 11.26 -0.07
N LYS A 327 24.87 10.79 -1.07
CA LYS A 327 23.47 11.10 -1.25
C LYS A 327 22.55 9.91 -1.05
N CYS A 328 23.02 8.68 -1.28
CA CYS A 328 22.17 7.49 -1.14
C CYS A 328 22.81 6.33 -0.35
N ALA A 329 24.08 6.41 0.02
CA ALA A 329 24.74 5.43 0.89
C ALA A 329 25.12 6.04 2.24
N VAL A 330 24.13 6.70 2.86
CA VAL A 330 24.25 7.35 4.17
C VAL A 330 23.11 6.92 5.07
N GLU A 331 23.35 6.90 6.37
CA GLU A 331 22.27 6.83 7.36
C GLU A 331 21.50 8.16 7.33
N LEU A 332 20.16 8.11 7.25
CA LEU A 332 19.35 9.28 6.92
C LEU A 332 19.39 10.40 7.96
N MET A 333 19.47 10.06 9.24
CA MET A 333 19.45 11.05 10.32
C MET A 333 20.83 11.68 10.55
N SER A 334 21.87 10.84 10.70
CA SER A 334 23.23 11.30 11.00
C SER A 334 24.01 11.72 9.77
N ARG A 335 23.56 11.32 8.57
CA ARG A 335 24.25 11.50 7.27
C ARG A 335 25.63 10.86 7.22
N GLN A 336 25.91 9.93 8.15
CA GLN A 336 27.15 9.18 8.15
C GLN A 336 27.16 8.14 7.02
N PRO A 337 28.29 7.94 6.34
CA PRO A 337 28.41 6.93 5.30
C PRO A 337 28.16 5.52 5.83
N VAL A 338 27.42 4.72 5.07
CA VAL A 338 27.11 3.31 5.37
C VAL A 338 27.37 2.41 4.19
N ALA A 339 27.76 1.16 4.44
CA ALA A 339 28.05 0.17 3.39
C ALA A 339 26.78 -0.23 2.63
N GLN A 340 25.65 -0.33 3.33
CA GLN A 340 24.31 -0.56 2.77
C GLN A 340 23.48 0.71 3.02
N GLY A 341 23.22 1.43 1.94
CA GLY A 341 22.52 2.70 1.95
C GLY A 341 21.01 2.54 1.82
N GLN A 342 20.39 3.51 1.16
CA GLN A 342 18.94 3.59 0.99
C GLN A 342 18.41 2.48 0.08
N LEU A 343 17.23 1.97 0.39
CA LEU A 343 16.41 1.16 -0.51
C LEU A 343 15.57 2.10 -1.36
N LEU A 344 15.90 2.22 -2.65
CA LEU A 344 15.28 3.14 -3.57
C LEU A 344 14.14 2.45 -4.33
N HIS A 345 12.97 3.08 -4.37
CA HIS A 345 11.76 2.51 -4.97
C HIS A 345 11.49 3.13 -6.35
N LEU A 346 11.77 2.39 -7.41
CA LEU A 346 11.40 2.78 -8.78
C LEU A 346 10.10 2.07 -9.16
N ILE A 347 9.16 2.80 -9.75
CA ILE A 347 7.89 2.25 -10.22
C ILE A 347 7.85 2.33 -11.75
N LEU A 348 7.51 1.21 -12.39
CA LEU A 348 7.00 1.18 -13.75
C LEU A 348 5.47 1.14 -13.70
N GLU A 349 4.83 2.09 -14.35
CA GLU A 349 3.41 2.07 -14.69
C GLU A 349 3.27 1.77 -16.18
N VAL A 350 2.40 0.83 -16.50
CA VAL A 350 2.03 0.53 -17.89
C VAL A 350 0.53 0.63 -18.02
N THR A 351 0.08 1.56 -18.86
CA THR A 351 -1.34 1.83 -19.09
C THR A 351 -1.69 1.54 -20.54
N ASP A 352 -2.79 0.81 -20.75
CA ASP A 352 -3.36 0.55 -22.07
C ASP A 352 -4.22 1.71 -22.57
N ASP A 353 -4.65 1.66 -23.83
CA ASP A 353 -5.62 2.59 -24.43
C ASP A 353 -7.03 1.97 -24.58
N GLY A 354 -7.33 0.91 -23.83
CA GLY A 354 -8.63 0.26 -23.78
C GLY A 354 -9.72 1.10 -23.07
N LEU A 355 -10.95 0.58 -22.99
CA LEU A 355 -12.09 1.26 -22.38
C LEU A 355 -12.81 0.39 -21.33
N PRO A 356 -12.66 0.71 -20.02
CA PRO A 356 -11.79 1.75 -19.44
C PRO A 356 -10.31 1.39 -19.62
N SER A 357 -9.42 2.38 -19.66
CA SER A 357 -7.99 2.12 -19.70
C SER A 357 -7.50 1.55 -18.38
N LEU A 358 -6.67 0.51 -18.44
CA LEU A 358 -6.19 -0.22 -17.28
C LEU A 358 -4.70 -0.01 -17.04
N THR A 359 -4.31 0.08 -15.78
CA THR A 359 -2.92 0.29 -15.38
C THR A 359 -2.41 -0.88 -14.55
N SER A 360 -1.31 -1.46 -14.99
CA SER A 360 -0.49 -2.39 -14.21
C SER A 360 0.79 -1.73 -13.72
N TYR A 361 1.35 -2.26 -12.65
CA TYR A 361 2.56 -1.74 -12.05
C TYR A 361 3.64 -2.80 -11.93
N ARG A 362 4.88 -2.34 -11.81
CA ARG A 362 5.99 -3.15 -11.34
C ARG A 362 6.89 -2.31 -10.47
N ARG A 363 7.11 -2.77 -9.26
CA ARG A 363 8.06 -2.14 -8.34
C ARG A 363 9.45 -2.73 -8.56
N VAL A 364 10.44 -1.87 -8.67
CA VAL A 364 11.86 -2.23 -8.64
C VAL A 364 12.47 -1.64 -7.39
N LEU A 365 13.02 -2.50 -6.55
CA LEU A 365 13.71 -2.14 -5.33
C LEU A 365 15.21 -2.14 -5.61
N ILE A 366 15.84 -0.98 -5.51
CA ILE A 366 17.28 -0.82 -5.76
C ILE A 366 17.97 -0.53 -4.43
N GLN A 367 18.67 -1.53 -3.90
CA GLN A 367 19.49 -1.38 -2.71
C GLN A 367 20.79 -0.68 -3.09
N ALA A 368 20.95 0.57 -2.69
CA ALA A 368 22.20 1.31 -2.88
C ALA A 368 23.29 0.78 -1.94
N THR A 369 24.53 0.67 -2.45
CA THR A 369 25.69 0.21 -1.69
C THR A 369 26.89 1.12 -1.85
N ASN A 370 27.80 1.12 -0.87
CA ASN A 370 29.06 1.80 -0.94
C ASN A 370 30.21 0.77 -0.78
N LYS A 371 30.90 0.45 -1.86
CA LYS A 371 31.98 -0.55 -1.89
C LYS A 371 33.19 -0.13 -1.05
N GLU A 372 33.44 1.17 -0.91
CA GLU A 372 34.58 1.67 -0.13
C GLU A 372 34.47 1.27 1.36
N LEU A 373 33.24 1.05 1.84
CA LEU A 373 32.98 0.66 3.23
C LEU A 373 32.74 -0.85 3.41
N ARG A 374 32.72 -1.65 2.34
CA ARG A 374 32.48 -3.12 2.42
C ARG A 374 33.64 -3.90 3.06
N GLY A 375 34.80 -3.29 3.30
CA GLY A 375 36.00 -3.94 3.85
C GLY A 375 36.33 -3.62 5.31
N GLY A 376 35.57 -2.73 5.98
CA GLY A 376 35.95 -2.22 7.29
C GLY A 376 34.79 -2.12 8.29
N GLY A 377 34.67 -3.09 9.18
CA GLY A 377 33.91 -2.91 10.41
C GLY A 377 32.59 -3.67 10.53
N LYS A 378 32.40 -4.28 11.67
CA LYS A 378 31.19 -4.98 12.13
C LYS A 378 29.99 -4.03 12.05
N GLY A 379 29.03 -4.36 11.20
CA GLY A 379 27.85 -3.54 10.95
C GLY A 379 26.92 -3.44 12.15
N ALA A 380 26.33 -2.29 12.31
CA ALA A 380 25.11 -2.09 13.07
C ALA A 380 23.96 -2.87 12.39
N GLY A 381 23.09 -3.45 13.22
CA GLY A 381 22.14 -4.48 12.91
C GLY A 381 21.32 -4.26 11.63
N ALA A 382 21.28 -5.31 10.83
CA ALA A 382 20.38 -5.46 9.72
C ALA A 382 18.92 -5.41 10.22
N ILE A 383 18.11 -4.57 9.58
CA ILE A 383 16.66 -4.72 9.62
C ILE A 383 16.40 -6.07 8.91
N GLY A 384 15.78 -6.99 9.65
CA GLY A 384 15.69 -8.39 9.31
C GLY A 384 15.25 -8.64 7.87
N ASP A 385 15.97 -9.58 7.26
CA ASP A 385 15.58 -10.20 6.00
C ASP A 385 14.18 -10.82 6.15
N VAL A 386 13.21 -10.24 5.47
CA VAL A 386 11.93 -10.90 5.27
C VAL A 386 12.20 -11.97 4.20
N GLU A 387 12.52 -13.17 4.65
CA GLU A 387 12.47 -14.33 3.77
C GLU A 387 11.03 -14.51 3.28
N MET A 388 10.82 -14.19 2.01
CA MET A 388 9.58 -14.52 1.31
C MET A 388 9.67 -15.97 0.83
N SER A 389 9.06 -16.86 1.58
CA SER A 389 8.72 -18.21 1.14
C SER A 389 7.39 -18.22 0.36
#